data_12e01bc1c6bfb7adf637103219708d8c
#
_entry.id   12e01bc1c6bfb7adf637103219708d8c
#
_cell.length_a   1.000
_cell.length_b   1.000
_cell.length_c   1.000
_cell.angle_alpha   90.00
_cell.angle_beta   90.00
_cell.angle_gamma   90.00
#
_symmetry.space_group_name_H-M   'P 1'
#
loop_
_entity.id
_entity.type
_entity.pdbx_description
1 polymer ?
#
loop_
_entity_poly.entity_id
_entity_poly.type
_entity_poly.pdbx_seq_one_letter_code
_entity_poly.pdbx_strand_id
1 'polypeptide(L)'
;MSRVTLRERFFPLHQPDEVDRFLERFPWSVVFKAGTSDKTVDAWLVVQNALEPRVDVAVGFIRLPEDRAASDRVSVRTGVPHRSPQLFLFQHADALFHLDEFDIAPDRLVPLMRGQLPLEVGPPVRNEAVVTLEPYRVLLSQFLEGHLPEERFQWGYLERLAKEALWRDDKTFALLNSLFQNERGRDVRPAWLVAVEFQAQLAGRLEPLKVRAARMLGRLSDSSGSSGQVA
;
A
#
# COMPACT_ATOMS: atom_id res chain seq x y z
N MET A 1 -18.87 -13.36 3.85
CA MET A 1 -18.21 -12.23 3.15
C MET A 1 -16.94 -11.89 3.88
N SER A 2 -15.79 -11.89 3.21
CA SER A 2 -14.51 -11.49 3.81
C SER A 2 -14.55 -10.00 4.14
N ARG A 3 -14.19 -9.62 5.36
CA ARG A 3 -14.14 -8.21 5.81
C ARG A 3 -13.03 -7.50 5.02
N VAL A 4 -13.36 -6.39 4.37
CA VAL A 4 -12.38 -5.56 3.66
C VAL A 4 -11.44 -4.93 4.69
N THR A 5 -10.15 -5.17 4.53
CA THR A 5 -9.13 -4.61 5.40
C THR A 5 -8.83 -3.15 5.03
N LEU A 6 -8.23 -2.40 5.94
CA LEU A 6 -7.82 -1.03 5.65
C LEU A 6 -6.81 -0.97 4.48
N ARG A 7 -5.91 -1.95 4.39
CA ARG A 7 -4.88 -2.03 3.33
C ARG A 7 -5.49 -2.18 1.94
N GLU A 8 -6.61 -2.90 1.80
CA GLU A 8 -7.33 -3.03 0.51
C GLU A 8 -7.99 -1.71 0.05
N ARG A 9 -8.06 -0.70 0.91
CA ARG A 9 -8.63 0.62 0.62
C ARG A 9 -7.59 1.71 0.39
N PHE A 10 -6.32 1.36 0.32
CA PHE A 10 -5.23 2.28 0.06
C PHE A 10 -5.07 2.60 -1.41
N PHE A 11 -4.90 3.89 -1.68
CA PHE A 11 -4.61 4.46 -2.98
C PHE A 11 -3.34 5.29 -2.86
N PRO A 12 -2.17 4.78 -3.27
CA PRO A 12 -0.96 5.58 -3.36
C PRO A 12 -1.18 6.73 -4.33
N LEU A 13 -0.82 7.93 -3.91
CA LEU A 13 -0.98 9.15 -4.70
C LEU A 13 0.40 9.78 -4.92
N HIS A 14 0.92 9.68 -6.14
CA HIS A 14 2.26 10.14 -6.50
C HIS A 14 2.25 11.44 -7.27
N GLN A 15 1.18 11.69 -8.05
CA GLN A 15 1.08 12.82 -8.96
C GLN A 15 -0.18 13.67 -8.70
N PRO A 16 -0.18 14.96 -9.09
CA PRO A 16 -1.32 15.86 -8.91
C PRO A 16 -2.64 15.34 -9.49
N ASP A 17 -2.60 14.77 -10.68
CA ASP A 17 -3.77 14.22 -11.37
C ASP A 17 -4.34 12.95 -10.69
N GLU A 18 -3.49 12.18 -10.01
CA GLU A 18 -3.96 11.05 -9.19
C GLU A 18 -4.73 11.54 -7.96
N VAL A 19 -4.31 12.65 -7.35
CA VAL A 19 -5.06 13.28 -6.26
C VAL A 19 -6.44 13.71 -6.73
N ASP A 20 -6.51 14.41 -7.87
CA ASP A 20 -7.79 14.89 -8.41
C ASP A 20 -8.73 13.74 -8.73
N ARG A 21 -8.26 12.74 -9.48
CA ARG A 21 -9.05 11.54 -9.81
C ARG A 21 -9.51 10.78 -8.56
N PHE A 22 -8.65 10.68 -7.54
CA PHE A 22 -8.99 10.03 -6.28
C PHE A 22 -10.13 10.75 -5.57
N LEU A 23 -10.04 12.06 -5.41
CA LEU A 23 -11.05 12.86 -4.71
C LEU A 23 -12.39 12.91 -5.47
N GLU A 24 -12.35 12.91 -6.81
CA GLU A 24 -13.56 12.86 -7.65
C GLU A 24 -14.26 11.50 -7.62
N ARG A 25 -13.48 10.42 -7.50
CA ARG A 25 -13.99 9.06 -7.55
C ARG A 25 -14.74 8.65 -6.29
N PHE A 26 -14.29 9.09 -5.11
CA PHE A 26 -14.80 8.59 -3.85
C PHE A 26 -15.63 9.65 -3.12
N PRO A 27 -16.91 9.35 -2.79
CA PRO A 27 -17.76 10.28 -2.05
C PRO A 27 -17.21 10.58 -0.64
N TRP A 28 -16.57 9.59 -0.02
CA TRP A 28 -15.89 9.73 1.27
C TRP A 28 -14.46 9.23 1.17
N SER A 29 -13.53 10.10 1.46
CA SER A 29 -12.12 9.76 1.41
C SER A 29 -11.32 10.51 2.46
N VAL A 30 -10.22 9.90 2.89
CA VAL A 30 -9.17 10.59 3.63
C VAL A 30 -7.90 10.65 2.78
N VAL A 31 -7.13 11.71 2.96
CA VAL A 31 -5.77 11.81 2.42
C VAL A 31 -4.81 11.94 3.61
N PHE A 32 -3.88 11.00 3.73
CA PHE A 32 -2.83 11.01 4.73
C PHE A 32 -1.47 11.31 4.09
N LYS A 33 -0.84 12.41 4.51
CA LYS A 33 0.51 12.78 4.12
C LYS A 33 1.49 12.26 5.17
N ALA A 34 2.26 11.25 4.79
CA ALA A 34 3.23 10.59 5.66
C ALA A 34 4.61 11.23 5.50
N GLY A 35 5.21 11.68 6.59
CA GLY A 35 6.62 12.08 6.66
C GLY A 35 7.53 10.92 7.08
N THR A 36 8.79 11.24 7.35
CA THR A 36 9.82 10.26 7.76
C THR A 36 10.04 10.19 9.27
N SER A 37 9.31 10.96 10.07
CA SER A 37 9.46 11.02 11.52
C SER A 37 8.65 9.93 12.24
N ASP A 38 9.05 9.59 13.49
CA ASP A 38 8.31 8.67 14.35
C ASP A 38 6.88 9.14 14.63
N LYS A 39 6.64 10.45 14.66
CA LYS A 39 5.30 11.05 14.73
C LYS A 39 4.36 10.52 13.64
N THR A 40 4.89 10.23 12.45
CA THR A 40 4.11 9.68 11.34
C THR A 40 3.57 8.29 11.67
N VAL A 41 4.37 7.46 12.34
CA VAL A 41 3.96 6.11 12.73
C VAL A 41 2.83 6.18 13.76
N ASP A 42 2.98 7.01 14.79
CA ASP A 42 1.97 7.19 15.83
C ASP A 42 0.66 7.74 15.25
N ALA A 43 0.73 8.80 14.44
CA ALA A 43 -0.42 9.37 13.76
C ALA A 43 -1.12 8.35 12.85
N TRP A 44 -0.33 7.54 12.14
CA TRP A 44 -0.88 6.53 11.26
C TRP A 44 -1.63 5.43 12.03
N LEU A 45 -1.14 4.98 13.18
CA LEU A 45 -1.86 4.03 14.04
C LEU A 45 -3.21 4.58 14.51
N VAL A 46 -3.26 5.87 14.86
CA VAL A 46 -4.52 6.54 15.23
C VAL A 46 -5.50 6.54 14.07
N VAL A 47 -5.04 6.89 12.86
CA VAL A 47 -5.85 6.91 11.65
C VAL A 47 -6.36 5.51 11.29
N GLN A 48 -5.51 4.49 11.38
CA GLN A 48 -5.90 3.09 11.14
C GLN A 48 -7.05 2.66 12.05
N ASN A 49 -6.91 2.91 13.35
CA ASN A 49 -7.93 2.53 14.34
C ASN A 49 -9.26 3.26 14.10
N ALA A 50 -9.21 4.56 13.77
CA ALA A 50 -10.39 5.36 13.49
C ALA A 50 -11.14 4.92 12.22
N LEU A 51 -10.38 4.45 11.20
CA LEU A 51 -10.91 4.03 9.90
C LEU A 51 -11.31 2.54 9.85
N GLU A 52 -10.89 1.73 10.82
CA GLU A 52 -11.18 0.29 10.79
C GLU A 52 -12.67 -0.04 10.60
N PRO A 53 -13.63 0.61 11.30
CA PRO A 53 -15.05 0.34 11.13
C PRO A 53 -15.67 0.96 9.86
N ARG A 54 -14.95 1.84 9.16
CA ARG A 54 -15.44 2.63 8.04
C ARG A 54 -14.93 2.07 6.71
N VAL A 55 -15.42 0.90 6.35
CA VAL A 55 -15.03 0.21 5.10
C VAL A 55 -15.40 0.97 3.82
N ASP A 56 -16.26 1.96 3.94
CA ASP A 56 -16.76 2.85 2.89
C ASP A 56 -15.89 4.10 2.64
N VAL A 57 -14.85 4.32 3.43
CA VAL A 57 -13.94 5.46 3.28
C VAL A 57 -12.66 5.02 2.56
N ALA A 58 -12.38 5.64 1.41
CA ALA A 58 -11.13 5.46 0.67
C ALA A 58 -9.96 6.16 1.34
N VAL A 59 -8.76 5.61 1.23
CA VAL A 59 -7.56 6.17 1.87
C VAL A 59 -6.50 6.50 0.81
N GLY A 60 -6.37 7.79 0.49
CA GLY A 60 -5.26 8.32 -0.29
C GLY A 60 -4.02 8.45 0.58
N PHE A 61 -2.90 7.92 0.12
CA PHE A 61 -1.65 7.91 0.87
C PHE A 61 -0.53 8.58 0.07
N ILE A 62 0.10 9.60 0.64
CA ILE A 62 1.17 10.39 0.04
C ILE A 62 2.41 10.24 0.93
N ARG A 63 3.53 9.77 0.36
CA ARG A 63 4.82 9.66 1.06
C ARG A 63 5.70 10.86 0.76
N LEU A 64 6.31 11.37 1.81
CA LEU A 64 7.24 12.50 1.70
C LEU A 64 8.66 12.07 2.09
N PRO A 65 9.65 12.53 1.34
CA PRO A 65 9.58 13.58 0.27
C PRO A 65 9.19 13.08 -1.13
N GLU A 66 9.06 11.77 -1.36
CA GLU A 66 8.96 11.15 -2.70
C GLU A 66 7.79 11.70 -3.53
N ASP A 67 6.62 11.83 -2.91
CA ASP A 67 5.37 12.21 -3.57
C ASP A 67 5.04 13.69 -3.35
N ARG A 68 6.08 14.56 -3.38
CA ARG A 68 5.93 15.99 -3.09
C ARG A 68 4.91 16.68 -3.98
N ALA A 69 4.87 16.36 -5.27
CA ALA A 69 3.93 16.95 -6.22
C ALA A 69 2.47 16.66 -5.86
N ALA A 70 2.16 15.45 -5.44
CA ALA A 70 0.83 15.10 -4.94
C ALA A 70 0.48 15.85 -3.65
N SER A 71 1.44 15.98 -2.72
CA SER A 71 1.25 16.75 -1.48
C SER A 71 0.97 18.23 -1.75
N ASP A 72 1.71 18.83 -2.67
CA ASP A 72 1.52 20.24 -3.05
C ASP A 72 0.14 20.43 -3.72
N ARG A 73 -0.33 19.45 -4.51
CA ARG A 73 -1.68 19.50 -5.09
C ARG A 73 -2.77 19.54 -4.01
N VAL A 74 -2.65 18.72 -2.96
CA VAL A 74 -3.58 18.77 -1.82
C VAL A 74 -3.54 20.16 -1.17
N SER A 75 -2.35 20.73 -0.95
CA SER A 75 -2.20 22.06 -0.34
C SER A 75 -2.83 23.17 -1.20
N VAL A 76 -2.64 23.14 -2.52
CA VAL A 76 -3.28 24.09 -3.46
C VAL A 76 -4.80 23.96 -3.42
N ARG A 77 -5.32 22.71 -3.37
CA ARG A 77 -6.76 22.46 -3.41
C ARG A 77 -7.48 22.87 -2.12
N THR A 78 -6.82 22.70 -0.99
CA THR A 78 -7.41 22.96 0.34
C THR A 78 -7.07 24.35 0.91
N GLY A 79 -6.08 25.02 0.35
CA GLY A 79 -5.53 26.25 0.93
C GLY A 79 -4.72 26.02 2.22
N VAL A 80 -4.51 24.75 2.62
CA VAL A 80 -3.80 24.43 3.86
C VAL A 80 -2.32 24.26 3.58
N PRO A 81 -1.44 24.96 4.31
CA PRO A 81 0.01 24.81 4.16
C PRO A 81 0.47 23.37 4.39
N HIS A 82 1.52 22.99 3.66
CA HIS A 82 2.10 21.66 3.80
C HIS A 82 2.69 21.44 5.19
N ARG A 83 2.29 20.32 5.82
CA ARG A 83 2.88 19.74 7.03
C ARG A 83 2.93 18.21 6.91
N SER A 84 3.65 17.52 7.79
CA SER A 84 3.63 16.06 7.88
C SER A 84 4.01 15.57 9.29
N PRO A 85 3.28 14.60 9.85
CA PRO A 85 2.08 13.98 9.26
C PRO A 85 0.91 14.95 9.17
N GLN A 86 0.06 14.79 8.16
CA GLN A 86 -1.15 15.60 7.97
C GLN A 86 -2.28 14.70 7.44
N LEU A 87 -3.48 14.85 8.01
CA LEU A 87 -4.68 14.11 7.63
C LEU A 87 -5.76 15.07 7.17
N PHE A 88 -6.42 14.76 6.07
CA PHE A 88 -7.62 15.44 5.57
C PHE A 88 -8.77 14.46 5.47
N LEU A 89 -9.98 14.90 5.80
CA LEU A 89 -11.22 14.23 5.43
C LEU A 89 -11.90 15.02 4.30
N PHE A 90 -12.31 14.31 3.27
CA PHE A 90 -13.03 14.86 2.13
C PHE A 90 -14.42 14.24 2.00
N GLN A 91 -15.39 15.09 1.63
CA GLN A 91 -16.64 14.68 1.04
C GLN A 91 -16.63 15.09 -0.44
N HIS A 92 -16.59 14.11 -1.34
CA HIS A 92 -16.23 14.35 -2.73
C HIS A 92 -14.89 15.10 -2.82
N ALA A 93 -14.86 16.25 -3.45
CA ALA A 93 -13.65 17.04 -3.59
C ALA A 93 -13.48 18.15 -2.53
N ASP A 94 -14.41 18.27 -1.60
CA ASP A 94 -14.43 19.32 -0.57
C ASP A 94 -13.80 18.82 0.74
N ALA A 95 -12.78 19.53 1.22
CA ALA A 95 -12.15 19.22 2.49
C ALA A 95 -13.05 19.67 3.65
N LEU A 96 -13.45 18.74 4.51
CA LEU A 96 -14.30 19.03 5.68
C LEU A 96 -13.50 19.44 6.90
N PHE A 97 -12.36 18.79 7.11
CA PHE A 97 -11.39 19.17 8.14
C PHE A 97 -9.99 18.65 7.77
N HIS A 98 -8.99 19.17 8.47
CA HIS A 98 -7.64 18.61 8.51
C HIS A 98 -7.11 18.59 9.95
N LEU A 99 -6.18 17.70 10.21
CA LEU A 99 -5.40 17.60 11.44
C LEU A 99 -3.92 17.46 11.09
N ASP A 100 -3.09 18.12 11.88
CA ASP A 100 -1.64 18.14 11.69
C ASP A 100 -0.92 17.52 12.89
N GLU A 101 0.14 16.78 12.66
CA GLU A 101 1.09 16.29 13.65
C GLU A 101 0.42 15.73 14.93
N PHE A 102 0.60 16.40 16.09
CA PHE A 102 0.05 15.97 17.39
C PHE A 102 -1.47 16.09 17.49
N ASP A 103 -2.11 16.85 16.59
CA ASP A 103 -3.56 16.95 16.55
C ASP A 103 -4.22 15.69 15.99
N ILE A 104 -3.44 14.83 15.32
CA ILE A 104 -3.90 13.50 14.90
C ILE A 104 -3.87 12.58 16.13
N ALA A 105 -4.83 12.79 17.04
CA ALA A 105 -4.99 12.05 18.28
C ALA A 105 -6.40 11.44 18.36
N PRO A 106 -6.59 10.30 19.08
CA PRO A 106 -7.88 9.61 19.11
C PRO A 106 -9.03 10.47 19.63
N ASP A 107 -8.79 11.28 20.65
CA ASP A 107 -9.75 12.18 21.30
C ASP A 107 -10.20 13.35 20.40
N ARG A 108 -9.42 13.69 19.39
CA ARG A 108 -9.76 14.70 18.36
C ARG A 108 -10.31 14.06 17.09
N LEU A 109 -9.62 13.05 16.55
CA LEU A 109 -9.99 12.47 15.27
C LEU A 109 -11.32 11.73 15.30
N VAL A 110 -11.55 10.88 16.32
CA VAL A 110 -12.76 10.04 16.37
C VAL A 110 -14.06 10.87 16.47
N PRO A 111 -14.17 11.91 17.32
CA PRO A 111 -15.35 12.77 17.33
C PRO A 111 -15.56 13.52 16.01
N LEU A 112 -14.50 14.05 15.40
CA LEU A 112 -14.59 14.74 14.10
C LEU A 112 -15.11 13.81 13.01
N MET A 113 -14.56 12.61 12.92
CA MET A 113 -15.03 11.62 11.93
C MET A 113 -16.49 11.23 12.16
N ARG A 114 -16.89 10.98 13.42
CA ARG A 114 -18.29 10.66 13.76
C ARG A 114 -19.26 11.80 13.44
N GLY A 115 -18.83 13.05 13.59
CA GLY A 115 -19.66 14.22 13.31
C GLY A 115 -19.82 14.51 11.82
N GLN A 116 -18.89 14.05 10.98
CA GLN A 116 -18.89 14.36 9.55
C GLN A 116 -19.33 13.18 8.67
N LEU A 117 -18.99 11.96 9.06
CA LEU A 117 -19.32 10.77 8.27
C LEU A 117 -20.78 10.34 8.52
N PRO A 118 -21.48 9.79 7.50
CA PRO A 118 -22.81 9.23 7.67
C PRO A 118 -22.85 8.17 8.77
N LEU A 119 -23.98 8.07 9.50
CA LEU A 119 -24.17 7.02 10.51
C LEU A 119 -24.16 5.62 9.89
N GLU A 120 -24.76 5.49 8.73
CA GLU A 120 -24.76 4.24 7.97
C GLU A 120 -23.44 4.09 7.21
N VAL A 121 -22.85 2.90 7.35
CA VAL A 121 -21.64 2.54 6.60
C VAL A 121 -22.04 2.12 5.19
N GLY A 122 -21.50 2.81 4.20
CA GLY A 122 -21.76 2.53 2.79
C GLY A 122 -21.08 1.23 2.29
N PRO A 123 -21.19 0.95 1.00
CA PRO A 123 -20.56 -0.21 0.40
C PRO A 123 -19.02 -0.11 0.55
N PRO A 124 -18.34 -1.27 0.73
CA PRO A 124 -16.91 -1.28 0.95
C PRO A 124 -16.13 -0.80 -0.28
N VAL A 125 -15.16 0.07 -0.04
CA VAL A 125 -14.21 0.53 -1.06
C VAL A 125 -13.09 -0.51 -1.19
N ARG A 126 -12.66 -0.80 -2.42
CA ARG A 126 -11.49 -1.62 -2.71
C ARG A 126 -10.61 -1.00 -3.79
N ASN A 127 -9.32 -1.09 -3.60
CA ASN A 127 -8.34 -0.78 -4.64
C ASN A 127 -7.91 -2.08 -5.31
N GLU A 128 -8.51 -2.38 -6.46
CA GLU A 128 -8.22 -3.58 -7.23
C GLU A 128 -6.74 -3.67 -7.64
N ALA A 129 -6.07 -2.53 -7.85
CA ALA A 129 -4.65 -2.49 -8.19
C ALA A 129 -3.75 -2.98 -7.04
N VAL A 130 -4.17 -2.82 -5.78
CA VAL A 130 -3.45 -3.31 -4.60
C VAL A 130 -3.72 -4.80 -4.37
N VAL A 131 -4.93 -5.26 -4.70
CA VAL A 131 -5.35 -6.66 -4.49
C VAL A 131 -4.77 -7.57 -5.58
N THR A 132 -4.63 -7.07 -6.81
CA THR A 132 -4.16 -7.91 -7.93
C THR A 132 -2.71 -8.38 -7.76
N LEU A 133 -2.46 -9.62 -8.13
CA LEU A 133 -1.13 -10.24 -8.20
C LEU A 133 -0.60 -10.31 -9.64
N GLU A 134 -1.37 -9.81 -10.60
CA GLU A 134 -1.05 -9.86 -12.02
C GLU A 134 0.32 -9.25 -12.37
N PRO A 135 0.72 -8.09 -11.81
CA PRO A 135 2.05 -7.54 -12.09
C PRO A 135 3.22 -8.48 -11.69
N TYR A 136 3.05 -9.24 -10.61
CA TYR A 136 4.05 -10.24 -10.19
C TYR A 136 4.06 -11.45 -11.11
N ARG A 137 2.88 -11.90 -11.57
CA ARG A 137 2.78 -13.00 -12.55
C ARG A 137 3.47 -12.63 -13.85
N VAL A 138 3.23 -11.42 -14.35
CA VAL A 138 3.87 -10.94 -15.59
C VAL A 138 5.38 -10.92 -15.43
N LEU A 139 5.93 -10.38 -14.34
CA LEU A 139 7.36 -10.37 -14.07
C LEU A 139 7.95 -11.79 -14.00
N LEU A 140 7.27 -12.70 -13.29
CA LEU A 140 7.70 -14.10 -13.16
C LEU A 140 7.67 -14.81 -14.51
N SER A 141 6.61 -14.65 -15.29
CA SER A 141 6.51 -15.28 -16.63
C SER A 141 7.59 -14.77 -17.57
N GLN A 142 7.79 -13.45 -17.66
CA GLN A 142 8.85 -12.87 -18.50
C GLN A 142 10.26 -13.35 -18.12
N PHE A 143 10.52 -13.53 -16.82
CA PHE A 143 11.79 -14.07 -16.35
C PHE A 143 11.95 -15.55 -16.71
N LEU A 144 10.93 -16.36 -16.50
CA LEU A 144 10.95 -17.80 -16.80
C LEU A 144 11.10 -18.09 -18.30
N GLU A 145 10.45 -17.30 -19.13
CA GLU A 145 10.50 -17.35 -20.59
C GLU A 145 11.83 -16.80 -21.17
N GLY A 146 12.66 -16.17 -20.31
CA GLY A 146 13.95 -15.62 -20.74
C GLY A 146 13.86 -14.23 -21.38
N HIS A 147 12.70 -13.60 -21.37
CA HIS A 147 12.49 -12.24 -21.88
C HIS A 147 13.04 -11.16 -20.96
N LEU A 148 13.18 -11.47 -19.66
CA LEU A 148 13.69 -10.56 -18.65
C LEU A 148 14.97 -11.14 -18.03
N PRO A 149 16.14 -10.45 -18.13
CA PRO A 149 17.36 -10.85 -17.43
C PRO A 149 17.18 -10.94 -15.92
N GLU A 150 17.87 -11.86 -15.26
CA GLU A 150 17.73 -12.14 -13.84
C GLU A 150 17.91 -10.89 -12.96
N GLU A 151 18.94 -10.09 -13.24
CA GLU A 151 19.20 -8.86 -12.49
C GLU A 151 18.04 -7.84 -12.59
N ARG A 152 17.49 -7.66 -13.79
CA ARG A 152 16.33 -6.77 -13.99
C ARG A 152 15.06 -7.32 -13.37
N PHE A 153 14.88 -8.64 -13.40
CA PHE A 153 13.77 -9.30 -12.71
C PHE A 153 13.85 -9.06 -11.20
N GLN A 154 15.01 -9.34 -10.60
CA GLN A 154 15.20 -9.15 -9.15
C GLN A 154 14.92 -7.71 -8.74
N TRP A 155 15.50 -6.75 -9.45
CA TRP A 155 15.30 -5.33 -9.20
C TRP A 155 13.82 -4.93 -9.30
N GLY A 156 13.17 -5.21 -10.42
CA GLY A 156 11.77 -4.83 -10.65
C GLY A 156 10.80 -5.48 -9.66
N TYR A 157 11.06 -6.74 -9.30
CA TYR A 157 10.25 -7.47 -8.31
C TYR A 157 10.40 -6.86 -6.91
N LEU A 158 11.63 -6.65 -6.44
CA LEU A 158 11.91 -6.12 -5.10
C LEU A 158 11.49 -4.64 -4.97
N GLU A 159 11.71 -3.83 -5.99
CA GLU A 159 11.24 -2.44 -6.02
C GLU A 159 9.72 -2.37 -5.86
N ARG A 160 8.98 -3.20 -6.59
CA ARG A 160 7.53 -3.30 -6.46
C ARG A 160 7.13 -3.76 -5.07
N LEU A 161 7.73 -4.82 -4.57
CA LEU A 161 7.43 -5.36 -3.24
C LEU A 161 7.66 -4.32 -2.14
N ALA A 162 8.76 -3.56 -2.22
CA ALA A 162 9.05 -2.49 -1.28
C ALA A 162 8.02 -1.34 -1.33
N LYS A 163 7.60 -0.94 -2.54
CA LYS A 163 6.55 0.07 -2.72
C LYS A 163 5.21 -0.38 -2.15
N GLU A 164 4.90 -1.67 -2.21
CA GLU A 164 3.61 -2.24 -1.79
C GLU A 164 3.60 -2.71 -0.32
N ALA A 165 4.73 -2.70 0.38
CA ALA A 165 4.86 -3.21 1.75
C ALA A 165 3.88 -2.56 2.75
N LEU A 166 3.50 -1.30 2.55
CA LEU A 166 2.61 -0.56 3.46
C LEU A 166 1.13 -0.92 3.29
N TRP A 167 0.72 -1.40 2.11
CA TRP A 167 -0.71 -1.61 1.80
C TRP A 167 -1.07 -3.04 1.41
N ARG A 168 -0.08 -3.90 1.20
CA ARG A 168 -0.38 -5.32 0.94
C ARG A 168 -0.66 -6.05 2.27
N ASP A 169 -1.64 -6.94 2.29
CA ASP A 169 -1.91 -7.76 3.47
C ASP A 169 -0.72 -8.65 3.84
N ASP A 170 -0.60 -8.98 5.13
CA ASP A 170 0.58 -9.67 5.67
C ASP A 170 0.80 -11.05 5.05
N LYS A 171 -0.27 -11.78 4.71
CA LYS A 171 -0.16 -13.12 4.10
C LYS A 171 0.36 -13.03 2.68
N THR A 172 -0.22 -12.14 1.88
CA THR A 172 0.21 -11.90 0.51
C THR A 172 1.63 -11.32 0.46
N PHE A 173 1.95 -10.37 1.36
CA PHE A 173 3.30 -9.83 1.45
C PHE A 173 4.31 -10.92 1.81
N ALA A 174 4.04 -11.75 2.83
CA ALA A 174 4.89 -12.86 3.21
C ALA A 174 5.05 -13.88 2.07
N LEU A 175 3.97 -14.19 1.34
CA LEU A 175 4.02 -15.05 0.16
C LEU A 175 4.96 -14.49 -0.90
N LEU A 176 4.78 -13.24 -1.32
CA LEU A 176 5.62 -12.61 -2.35
C LEU A 176 7.08 -12.49 -1.89
N ASN A 177 7.29 -12.14 -0.63
CA ASN A 177 8.62 -12.02 -0.04
C ASN A 177 9.36 -13.36 0.03
N SER A 178 8.63 -14.47 0.16
CA SER A 178 9.21 -15.82 0.26
C SER A 178 10.03 -16.23 -0.97
N LEU A 179 9.87 -15.56 -2.12
CA LEU A 179 10.68 -15.80 -3.30
C LEU A 179 12.18 -15.60 -3.04
N PHE A 180 12.51 -14.64 -2.18
CA PHE A 180 13.89 -14.27 -1.86
C PHE A 180 14.34 -14.71 -0.46
N GLN A 181 13.45 -15.35 0.32
CA GLN A 181 13.81 -15.92 1.62
C GLN A 181 14.53 -17.24 1.45
N ASN A 182 15.53 -17.48 2.31
CA ASN A 182 16.11 -18.79 2.48
C ASN A 182 15.17 -19.69 3.31
N GLU A 183 15.41 -21.01 3.33
CA GLU A 183 14.63 -22.00 4.07
C GLU A 183 14.51 -21.73 5.58
N ARG A 184 15.27 -20.77 6.12
CA ARG A 184 15.28 -20.36 7.54
C ARG A 184 14.40 -19.13 7.84
N GLY A 185 13.63 -18.62 6.88
CA GLY A 185 12.59 -17.62 7.12
C GLY A 185 13.09 -16.27 7.64
N ARG A 186 14.34 -15.87 7.37
CA ARG A 186 14.83 -14.56 7.78
C ARG A 186 14.26 -13.46 6.92
N ASP A 187 13.72 -12.43 7.57
CA ASP A 187 13.14 -11.24 6.96
C ASP A 187 14.04 -10.62 5.90
N VAL A 188 13.43 -10.31 4.74
CA VAL A 188 14.03 -9.45 3.74
C VAL A 188 13.92 -8.02 4.25
N ARG A 189 15.01 -7.49 4.75
CA ARG A 189 15.16 -6.06 5.07
C ARG A 189 15.07 -5.20 3.80
N PRO A 190 14.89 -3.87 3.90
CA PRO A 190 14.66 -3.00 2.75
C PRO A 190 15.63 -3.26 1.59
N ALA A 191 15.12 -3.25 0.37
CA ALA A 191 15.76 -3.76 -0.84
C ALA A 191 17.19 -3.27 -1.12
N TRP A 192 17.55 -2.07 -0.69
CA TRP A 192 18.90 -1.51 -0.87
C TRP A 192 19.97 -2.15 0.03
N LEU A 193 19.58 -2.68 1.20
CA LEU A 193 20.52 -3.38 2.11
C LEU A 193 20.73 -4.84 1.66
N VAL A 194 19.73 -5.40 0.98
CA VAL A 194 19.70 -6.80 0.55
C VAL A 194 20.60 -7.04 -0.65
N ALA A 195 20.74 -6.05 -1.55
CA ALA A 195 21.51 -6.24 -2.78
C ALA A 195 23.01 -6.53 -2.54
N VAL A 196 23.59 -5.95 -1.49
CA VAL A 196 25.04 -6.12 -1.19
C VAL A 196 25.31 -7.41 -0.39
N GLU A 197 24.45 -7.75 0.57
CA GLU A 197 24.59 -9.00 1.35
C GLU A 197 24.08 -10.23 0.61
N PHE A 198 23.14 -10.05 -0.31
CA PHE A 198 22.47 -11.12 -1.03
C PHE A 198 23.40 -11.84 -2.02
N GLN A 199 24.29 -11.12 -2.72
CA GLN A 199 25.28 -11.74 -3.61
C GLN A 199 26.29 -12.62 -2.85
N ALA A 200 26.64 -12.26 -1.61
CA ALA A 200 27.59 -13.03 -0.81
C ALA A 200 26.96 -14.30 -0.18
N GLN A 201 25.67 -14.30 0.08
CA GLN A 201 24.97 -15.43 0.72
C GLN A 201 24.37 -16.44 -0.27
N LEU A 202 24.10 -16.03 -1.52
CA LEU A 202 23.48 -16.88 -2.55
C LEU A 202 24.41 -17.90 -3.20
N ALA A 203 25.70 -17.72 -3.08
CA ALA A 203 26.69 -18.53 -3.79
C ALA A 203 26.74 -20.02 -3.41
N GLY A 204 25.97 -20.49 -2.41
CA GLY A 204 26.11 -21.88 -1.98
C GLY A 204 24.92 -22.61 -1.37
N ARG A 205 23.75 -21.98 -1.16
CA ARG A 205 22.70 -22.62 -0.32
C ARG A 205 21.24 -22.42 -0.78
N LEU A 206 20.97 -21.83 -1.92
CA LEU A 206 19.60 -21.63 -2.41
C LEU A 206 19.38 -22.35 -3.74
N GLU A 207 18.18 -22.92 -3.91
CA GLU A 207 17.73 -23.38 -5.23
C GLU A 207 17.85 -22.25 -6.25
N PRO A 208 18.16 -22.57 -7.53
CA PRO A 208 18.21 -21.58 -8.59
C PRO A 208 16.96 -20.68 -8.60
N LEU A 209 17.14 -19.39 -8.81
CA LEU A 209 16.03 -18.42 -8.78
C LEU A 209 14.90 -18.81 -9.74
N LYS A 210 15.21 -19.39 -10.91
CA LYS A 210 14.19 -19.89 -11.85
C LYS A 210 13.30 -20.97 -11.26
N VAL A 211 13.82 -21.87 -10.44
CA VAL A 211 13.02 -22.92 -9.78
C VAL A 211 12.09 -22.31 -8.75
N ARG A 212 12.59 -21.36 -7.95
CA ARG A 212 11.78 -20.62 -6.96
C ARG A 212 10.71 -19.77 -7.64
N ALA A 213 11.05 -19.11 -8.75
CA ALA A 213 10.14 -18.30 -9.55
C ALA A 213 9.00 -19.14 -10.16
N ALA A 214 9.31 -20.33 -10.69
CA ALA A 214 8.30 -21.25 -11.23
C ALA A 214 7.32 -21.72 -10.14
N ARG A 215 7.85 -22.07 -8.95
CA ARG A 215 7.01 -22.44 -7.80
C ARG A 215 6.13 -21.28 -7.32
N MET A 216 6.68 -20.07 -7.30
CA MET A 216 5.92 -18.88 -6.95
C MET A 216 4.79 -18.61 -7.93
N LEU A 217 5.07 -18.70 -9.23
CA LEU A 217 4.04 -18.49 -10.26
C LEU A 217 2.88 -19.48 -10.10
N GLY A 218 3.17 -20.76 -9.81
CA GLY A 218 2.15 -21.76 -9.50
C GLY A 218 1.28 -21.33 -8.32
N ARG A 219 1.89 -20.94 -7.19
CA ARG A 219 1.14 -20.48 -5.99
C ARG A 219 0.26 -19.27 -6.27
N LEU A 220 0.71 -18.32 -7.08
CA LEU A 220 -0.07 -17.15 -7.45
C LEU A 220 -1.25 -17.51 -8.37
N SER A 221 -1.11 -18.55 -9.19
CA SER A 221 -2.19 -19.05 -10.06
C SER A 221 -3.28 -19.76 -9.26
N ASP A 222 -2.90 -20.56 -8.27
CA ASP A 222 -3.84 -21.28 -7.40
C ASP A 222 -4.66 -20.33 -6.51
N SER A 223 -4.05 -19.23 -6.05
CA SER A 223 -4.72 -18.22 -5.21
C SER A 223 -5.84 -17.47 -5.94
N SER A 224 -5.84 -17.41 -7.27
CA SER A 224 -6.92 -16.79 -8.06
C SER A 224 -8.09 -17.73 -8.34
N GLY A 225 -7.89 -19.05 -8.28
CA GLY A 225 -8.95 -20.04 -8.48
C GLY A 225 -9.90 -20.19 -7.28
N SER A 226 -9.47 -19.77 -6.08
CA SER A 226 -10.24 -19.88 -4.85
C SER A 226 -11.31 -18.79 -4.65
N SER A 227 -11.33 -17.75 -5.47
CA SER A 227 -12.30 -16.65 -5.37
C SER A 227 -13.57 -16.84 -6.21
N GLY A 228 -13.67 -17.96 -6.95
CA GLY A 228 -14.71 -18.19 -7.96
C GLY A 228 -15.75 -19.29 -7.66
N GLN A 229 -15.75 -19.91 -6.48
CA GLN A 229 -16.75 -20.93 -6.15
C GLN A 229 -17.36 -20.73 -4.77
N VAL A 230 -18.30 -19.81 -4.68
CA VAL A 230 -19.44 -19.95 -3.76
C VAL A 230 -20.69 -19.48 -4.53
N ALA A 231 -21.41 -20.46 -5.02
CA ALA A 231 -22.75 -20.29 -5.53
C ALA A 231 -23.72 -20.03 -4.39
#